data_d3dae050549f201ce918484b641a08d6
#
_entry.id   d3dae050549f201ce918484b641a08d6
#
_cell.length_a   1.000
_cell.length_b   1.000
_cell.length_c   1.000
_cell.angle_alpha   90.00
_cell.angle_beta   90.00
_cell.angle_gamma   90.00
#
_symmetry.space_group_name_H-M   'P 1'
#
loop_
_entity.id
_entity.type
_entity.pdbx_description
1 polymer ?
#
loop_
_entity_poly.entity_id
_entity_poly.type
_entity_poly.pdbx_seq_one_letter_code
_entity_poly.pdbx_strand_id
1 'polypeptide(L)'
;GTDELARKAGAVVRYEYQQGKGNVVRRMFQEVEADCYIMVDGDDTYPAVHAREMADKVLQRNADMVVGDRLSSTYFTENKRRFHNSGNTFVRKSINWLFHNSIKDIMTGYRAFSYRFVKTFPVLSKGFEIETEMSIHAIDKNMFVENVVITYRDRPEGSVSKLDTYSDGFKVLKTI
;
A
#
# COMPACT_ATOMS: atom_id res chain seq x y z
N GLY A 1 16.07 4.66 -17.25
CA GLY A 1 15.72 3.46 -17.81
C GLY A 1 14.49 2.68 -17.39
N THR A 2 13.98 2.79 -16.12
CA THR A 2 12.78 2.02 -15.71
C THR A 2 11.55 2.38 -16.54
N ASP A 3 11.40 3.64 -16.88
CA ASP A 3 10.33 4.19 -17.71
C ASP A 3 10.34 3.64 -19.14
N GLU A 4 11.53 3.49 -19.74
CA GLU A 4 11.69 2.89 -21.07
C GLU A 4 11.35 1.41 -21.08
N LEU A 5 11.77 0.68 -20.05
CA LEU A 5 11.44 -0.75 -19.88
C LEU A 5 9.92 -0.94 -19.70
N ALA A 6 9.29 -0.10 -18.88
CA ALA A 6 7.85 -0.15 -18.68
C ALA A 6 7.08 0.12 -20.00
N ARG A 7 7.50 1.12 -20.80
CA ARG A 7 6.88 1.37 -22.12
C ARG A 7 7.06 0.20 -23.08
N LYS A 8 8.25 -0.41 -23.11
CA LYS A 8 8.51 -1.61 -23.94
C LYS A 8 7.63 -2.79 -23.53
N ALA A 9 7.29 -2.88 -22.25
CA ALA A 9 6.36 -3.89 -21.72
C ALA A 9 4.87 -3.53 -21.95
N GLY A 10 4.57 -2.42 -22.63
CA GLY A 10 3.20 -1.98 -22.93
C GLY A 10 2.54 -1.14 -21.85
N ALA A 11 3.26 -0.73 -20.81
CA ALA A 11 2.71 0.11 -19.77
C ALA A 11 2.55 1.57 -20.21
N VAL A 12 1.50 2.22 -19.73
CA VAL A 12 1.31 3.67 -19.85
C VAL A 12 2.12 4.36 -18.77
N VAL A 13 3.18 5.06 -19.16
CA VAL A 13 4.08 5.76 -18.23
C VAL A 13 3.62 7.19 -18.02
N ARG A 14 3.52 7.59 -16.75
CA ARG A 14 3.24 8.96 -16.31
C ARG A 14 4.38 9.45 -15.43
N TYR A 15 4.68 10.74 -15.49
CA TYR A 15 5.70 11.38 -14.67
C TYR A 15 5.04 12.29 -13.63
N GLU A 16 5.38 12.06 -12.37
CA GLU A 16 5.08 12.99 -11.30
C GLU A 16 6.35 13.77 -10.94
N TYR A 17 6.28 15.09 -11.04
CA TYR A 17 7.42 15.98 -10.79
C TYR A 17 7.55 16.37 -9.32
N GLN A 18 6.48 16.21 -8.53
CA GLN A 18 6.54 16.42 -7.10
C GLN A 18 6.97 15.12 -6.42
N GLN A 19 8.11 15.17 -5.74
CA GLN A 19 8.64 14.00 -5.04
C GLN A 19 7.70 13.57 -3.90
N GLY A 20 7.42 12.26 -3.82
CA GLY A 20 6.65 11.61 -2.77
C GLY A 20 5.61 10.64 -3.29
N LYS A 21 5.47 9.49 -2.61
CA LYS A 21 4.54 8.42 -3.00
C LYS A 21 3.09 8.92 -3.04
N GLY A 22 2.68 9.74 -2.06
CA GLY A 22 1.34 10.30 -2.02
C GLY A 22 1.01 11.19 -3.22
N ASN A 23 1.99 11.97 -3.73
CA ASN A 23 1.80 12.79 -4.92
C ASN A 23 1.55 11.92 -6.16
N VAL A 24 2.30 10.81 -6.31
CA VAL A 24 2.09 9.84 -7.39
C VAL A 24 0.71 9.21 -7.29
N VAL A 25 0.31 8.75 -6.11
CA VAL A 25 -1.02 8.13 -5.89
C VAL A 25 -2.14 9.13 -6.21
N ARG A 26 -2.03 10.37 -5.74
CA ARG A 26 -3.02 11.43 -6.03
C ARG A 26 -3.22 11.60 -7.53
N ARG A 27 -2.14 11.73 -8.26
CA ARG A 27 -2.18 11.88 -9.72
C ARG A 27 -2.81 10.67 -10.40
N MET A 28 -2.38 9.46 -10.03
CA MET A 28 -2.91 8.24 -10.63
C MET A 28 -4.41 8.06 -10.35
N PHE A 29 -4.87 8.37 -9.13
CA PHE A 29 -6.29 8.30 -8.78
C PHE A 29 -7.14 9.35 -9.51
N GLN A 30 -6.54 10.47 -9.92
CA GLN A 30 -7.22 11.48 -10.75
C GLN A 30 -7.26 11.13 -12.23
N GLU A 31 -6.16 10.56 -12.76
CA GLU A 31 -6.02 10.34 -14.21
C GLU A 31 -6.58 8.99 -14.69
N VAL A 32 -6.71 8.00 -13.79
CA VAL A 32 -7.14 6.65 -14.16
C VAL A 32 -8.60 6.43 -13.77
N GLU A 33 -9.39 5.92 -14.72
CA GLU A 33 -10.77 5.45 -14.49
C GLU A 33 -10.81 3.94 -14.64
N ALA A 34 -11.24 3.24 -13.58
CA ALA A 34 -11.34 1.78 -13.55
C ALA A 34 -12.33 1.33 -12.47
N ASP A 35 -12.88 0.13 -12.61
CA ASP A 35 -13.74 -0.50 -11.59
C ASP A 35 -12.92 -1.05 -10.40
N CYS A 36 -11.66 -1.43 -10.66
CA CYS A 36 -10.71 -1.90 -9.67
C CYS A 36 -9.33 -1.30 -9.93
N TYR A 37 -8.69 -0.83 -8.89
CA TYR A 37 -7.33 -0.28 -8.92
C TYR A 37 -6.41 -1.19 -8.11
N ILE A 38 -5.23 -1.50 -8.63
CA ILE A 38 -4.20 -2.21 -7.89
C ILE A 38 -2.96 -1.34 -7.78
N MET A 39 -2.57 -1.01 -6.56
CA MET A 39 -1.33 -0.33 -6.24
C MET A 39 -0.27 -1.35 -5.84
N VAL A 40 0.90 -1.25 -6.43
CA VAL A 40 2.06 -2.09 -6.12
C VAL A 40 3.35 -1.30 -6.29
N ASP A 41 4.34 -1.55 -5.42
CA ASP A 41 5.65 -0.94 -5.54
C ASP A 41 6.45 -1.61 -6.68
N GLY A 42 7.22 -0.81 -7.43
CA GLY A 42 7.96 -1.26 -8.62
C GLY A 42 9.36 -1.83 -8.32
N ASP A 43 9.62 -2.33 -7.11
CA ASP A 43 10.91 -2.84 -6.66
C ASP A 43 10.99 -4.38 -6.60
N ASP A 44 10.04 -5.06 -7.22
CA ASP A 44 9.88 -6.53 -7.30
C ASP A 44 9.77 -7.23 -5.92
N THR A 45 9.42 -6.50 -4.88
CA THR A 45 9.20 -7.10 -3.55
C THR A 45 7.83 -7.77 -3.43
N TYR A 46 6.88 -7.38 -4.28
CA TYR A 46 5.50 -7.91 -4.31
C TYR A 46 5.24 -8.73 -5.57
N PRO A 47 5.10 -10.07 -5.46
CA PRO A 47 4.79 -10.91 -6.61
C PRO A 47 3.42 -10.60 -7.22
N ALA A 48 3.37 -10.46 -8.55
CA ALA A 48 2.14 -10.14 -9.28
C ALA A 48 1.07 -11.25 -9.20
N VAL A 49 1.42 -12.47 -8.80
CA VAL A 49 0.50 -13.61 -8.70
C VAL A 49 -0.73 -13.34 -7.81
N HIS A 50 -0.57 -12.49 -6.81
CA HIS A 50 -1.67 -12.14 -5.89
C HIS A 50 -2.64 -11.10 -6.45
N ALA A 51 -2.30 -10.40 -7.56
CA ALA A 51 -3.10 -9.34 -8.13
C ALA A 51 -4.51 -9.81 -8.53
N ARG A 52 -4.62 -11.02 -9.10
CA ARG A 52 -5.90 -11.59 -9.53
C ARG A 52 -6.84 -11.80 -8.34
N GLU A 53 -6.36 -12.45 -7.27
CA GLU A 53 -7.17 -12.67 -6.08
C GLU A 53 -7.64 -11.35 -5.44
N MET A 54 -6.76 -10.35 -5.38
CA MET A 54 -7.09 -9.03 -4.83
C MET A 54 -8.15 -8.32 -5.68
N ALA A 55 -8.04 -8.39 -7.02
CA ALA A 55 -9.03 -7.84 -7.93
C ALA A 55 -10.39 -8.55 -7.79
N ASP A 56 -10.42 -9.86 -7.70
CA ASP A 56 -11.65 -10.65 -7.56
C ASP A 56 -12.39 -10.29 -6.24
N LYS A 57 -11.66 -10.00 -5.16
CA LYS A 57 -12.29 -9.52 -3.91
C LYS A 57 -12.96 -8.15 -4.06
N VAL A 58 -12.37 -7.24 -4.83
CA VAL A 58 -12.98 -5.95 -5.14
C VAL A 58 -14.20 -6.13 -6.04
N LEU A 59 -14.04 -6.83 -7.16
CA LEU A 59 -15.05 -6.91 -8.23
C LEU A 59 -16.22 -7.84 -7.92
N GLN A 60 -15.96 -8.94 -7.20
CA GLN A 60 -16.96 -9.99 -6.96
C GLN A 60 -17.51 -9.97 -5.53
N ARG A 61 -16.72 -9.50 -4.55
CA ARG A 61 -17.10 -9.47 -3.13
C ARG A 61 -17.39 -8.07 -2.61
N ASN A 62 -17.32 -7.06 -3.48
CA ASN A 62 -17.57 -5.66 -3.16
C ASN A 62 -16.66 -5.09 -2.05
N ALA A 63 -15.43 -5.60 -1.93
CA ALA A 63 -14.46 -4.99 -1.02
C ALA A 63 -14.08 -3.59 -1.52
N ASP A 64 -14.14 -2.61 -0.63
CA ASP A 64 -13.69 -1.25 -0.93
C ASP A 64 -12.17 -1.14 -0.96
N MET A 65 -11.50 -1.89 -0.06
CA MET A 65 -10.05 -1.99 -0.03
C MET A 65 -9.63 -3.43 0.29
N VAL A 66 -8.64 -3.92 -0.42
CA VAL A 66 -7.97 -5.20 -0.14
C VAL A 66 -6.52 -4.92 0.20
N VAL A 67 -6.07 -5.43 1.34
CA VAL A 67 -4.72 -5.22 1.89
C VAL A 67 -3.89 -6.48 1.71
N GLY A 68 -2.73 -6.37 1.07
CA GLY A 68 -1.75 -7.45 0.99
C GLY A 68 -1.04 -7.63 2.33
N ASP A 69 -1.38 -8.69 3.05
CA ASP A 69 -0.85 -9.01 4.37
C ASP A 69 0.47 -9.80 4.26
N ARG A 70 1.59 -9.10 4.42
CA ARG A 70 2.93 -9.69 4.47
C ARG A 70 3.20 -10.39 5.80
N LEU A 71 2.63 -9.86 6.88
CA LEU A 71 2.97 -10.21 8.26
C LEU A 71 2.47 -11.60 8.66
N SER A 72 1.44 -12.10 7.98
CA SER A 72 0.92 -13.48 8.17
C SER A 72 1.63 -14.51 7.29
N SER A 73 2.58 -14.10 6.45
CA SER A 73 3.38 -14.95 5.58
C SER A 73 4.78 -15.22 6.17
N THR A 74 5.72 -15.62 5.32
CA THR A 74 7.13 -15.86 5.66
C THR A 74 7.95 -14.58 5.92
N TYR A 75 7.34 -13.40 5.90
CA TYR A 75 8.01 -12.10 6.03
C TYR A 75 8.98 -12.02 7.21
N PHE A 76 8.63 -12.57 8.37
CA PHE A 76 9.49 -12.53 9.56
C PHE A 76 10.66 -13.51 9.50
N THR A 77 10.57 -14.56 8.70
CA THR A 77 11.67 -15.52 8.50
C THR A 77 12.70 -15.02 7.51
N GLU A 78 12.26 -14.25 6.53
CA GLU A 78 13.08 -13.70 5.45
C GLU A 78 13.67 -12.32 5.79
N ASN A 79 12.94 -11.49 6.57
CA ASN A 79 13.32 -10.10 6.85
C ASN A 79 13.90 -9.94 8.26
N LYS A 80 15.23 -9.92 8.38
CA LYS A 80 15.97 -9.84 9.66
C LYS A 80 15.98 -8.44 10.31
N ARG A 81 15.25 -7.45 9.76
CA ARG A 81 15.21 -6.06 10.29
C ARG A 81 14.26 -5.95 11.49
N ARG A 82 14.75 -6.31 12.69
CA ARG A 82 13.98 -6.35 13.95
C ARG A 82 13.23 -5.05 14.29
N PHE A 83 13.82 -3.88 14.04
CA PHE A 83 13.23 -2.58 14.40
C PHE A 83 12.06 -2.15 13.47
N HIS A 84 12.08 -2.52 12.21
CA HIS A 84 10.96 -2.24 11.27
C HIS A 84 9.67 -2.97 11.69
N ASN A 85 9.81 -4.18 12.19
CA ASN A 85 8.67 -5.00 12.61
C ASN A 85 8.00 -4.45 13.88
N SER A 86 8.78 -3.87 14.80
CA SER A 86 8.24 -3.27 16.02
C SER A 86 7.43 -2.01 15.73
N GLY A 87 7.89 -1.15 14.79
CA GLY A 87 7.19 0.07 14.39
C GLY A 87 5.84 -0.25 13.73
N ASN A 88 5.82 -1.16 12.76
CA ASN A 88 4.58 -1.59 12.10
C ASN A 88 3.58 -2.23 13.09
N THR A 89 4.08 -3.05 14.03
CA THR A 89 3.24 -3.66 15.06
C THR A 89 2.64 -2.61 15.99
N PHE A 90 3.40 -1.59 16.38
CA PHE A 90 2.93 -0.50 17.22
C PHE A 90 1.84 0.31 16.50
N VAL A 91 2.11 0.79 15.28
CA VAL A 91 1.15 1.54 14.46
C VAL A 91 -0.13 0.76 14.24
N ARG A 92 -0.01 -0.52 13.86
CA ARG A 92 -1.16 -1.42 13.68
C ARG A 92 -1.99 -1.57 14.96
N LYS A 93 -1.35 -1.81 16.10
CA LYS A 93 -2.06 -1.93 17.38
C LYS A 93 -2.76 -0.63 17.77
N SER A 94 -2.11 0.51 17.55
CA SER A 94 -2.69 1.82 17.83
C SER A 94 -3.94 2.08 16.99
N ILE A 95 -3.87 1.85 15.68
CA ILE A 95 -5.01 2.05 14.78
C ILE A 95 -6.12 1.05 15.08
N ASN A 96 -5.82 -0.23 15.24
CA ASN A 96 -6.84 -1.24 15.55
C ASN A 96 -7.50 -1.01 16.92
N TRP A 97 -6.76 -0.49 17.90
CA TRP A 97 -7.31 -0.11 19.20
C TRP A 97 -8.20 1.13 19.11
N LEU A 98 -7.75 2.18 18.42
CA LEU A 98 -8.52 3.42 18.28
C LEU A 98 -9.81 3.23 17.45
N PHE A 99 -9.73 2.41 16.43
CA PHE A 99 -10.81 2.29 15.43
C PHE A 99 -11.51 0.91 15.44
N HIS A 100 -11.19 0.03 16.39
CA HIS A 100 -11.81 -1.30 16.54
C HIS A 100 -11.83 -2.12 15.24
N ASN A 101 -10.71 -2.12 14.49
CA ASN A 101 -10.61 -2.79 13.19
C ASN A 101 -9.61 -3.95 13.20
N SER A 102 -9.63 -4.77 12.11
CA SER A 102 -8.84 -5.99 11.95
C SER A 102 -7.80 -5.91 10.83
N ILE A 103 -7.36 -4.71 10.43
CA ILE A 103 -6.32 -4.56 9.41
C ILE A 103 -5.01 -5.19 9.91
N LYS A 104 -4.46 -6.12 9.13
CA LYS A 104 -3.29 -6.90 9.54
C LYS A 104 -1.97 -6.24 9.19
N ASP A 105 -1.85 -5.62 8.01
CA ASP A 105 -0.65 -4.92 7.57
C ASP A 105 -0.98 -3.51 7.06
N ILE A 106 -0.75 -2.51 7.91
CA ILE A 106 -1.11 -1.10 7.61
C ILE A 106 -0.09 -0.45 6.68
N MET A 107 1.16 -0.90 6.72
CA MET A 107 2.27 -0.27 5.99
C MET A 107 2.63 -1.02 4.70
N THR A 108 1.73 -1.86 4.18
CA THR A 108 1.95 -2.52 2.89
C THR A 108 1.65 -1.60 1.73
N GLY A 109 2.53 -1.60 0.72
CA GLY A 109 2.33 -0.91 -0.55
C GLY A 109 1.49 -1.71 -1.57
N TYR A 110 1.11 -2.96 -1.26
CA TYR A 110 0.31 -3.79 -2.16
C TYR A 110 -1.15 -3.78 -1.74
N ARG A 111 -1.96 -3.04 -2.47
CA ARG A 111 -3.39 -2.86 -2.17
C ARG A 111 -4.23 -2.88 -3.44
N ALA A 112 -5.49 -3.34 -3.31
CA ALA A 112 -6.50 -3.14 -4.33
C ALA A 112 -7.64 -2.26 -3.77
N PHE A 113 -8.29 -1.50 -4.64
CA PHE A 113 -9.31 -0.53 -4.27
C PHE A 113 -10.50 -0.57 -5.22
N SER A 114 -11.69 -0.34 -4.68
CA SER A 114 -12.89 -0.07 -5.48
C SER A 114 -12.86 1.35 -6.06
N TYR A 115 -13.68 1.58 -7.08
CA TYR A 115 -13.96 2.92 -7.61
C TYR A 115 -14.41 3.87 -6.50
N ARG A 116 -15.33 3.42 -5.62
CA ARG A 116 -15.84 4.20 -4.49
C ARG A 116 -14.71 4.68 -3.58
N PHE A 117 -13.77 3.79 -3.21
CA PHE A 117 -12.63 4.16 -2.40
C PHE A 117 -11.82 5.26 -3.07
N VAL A 118 -11.40 5.05 -4.32
CA VAL A 118 -10.52 5.97 -5.05
C VAL A 118 -11.15 7.36 -5.22
N LYS A 119 -12.45 7.43 -5.48
CA LYS A 119 -13.13 8.72 -5.71
C LYS A 119 -13.49 9.47 -4.42
N THR A 120 -13.44 8.81 -3.27
CA THR A 120 -13.71 9.47 -1.98
C THR A 120 -12.45 9.74 -1.15
N PHE A 121 -11.32 9.15 -1.52
CA PHE A 121 -10.07 9.30 -0.79
C PHE A 121 -9.37 10.63 -1.11
N PRO A 122 -9.17 11.52 -0.13
CA PRO A 122 -8.71 12.90 -0.37
C PRO A 122 -7.23 13.01 -0.71
N VAL A 123 -6.41 11.99 -0.43
CA VAL A 123 -4.94 11.96 -0.62
C VAL A 123 -4.24 13.19 -0.05
N LEU A 124 -4.23 13.35 1.25
CA LEU A 124 -3.62 14.50 1.92
C LEU A 124 -2.11 14.34 2.11
N SER A 125 -1.67 13.12 2.37
CA SER A 125 -0.26 12.78 2.58
C SER A 125 0.55 12.89 1.30
N LYS A 126 1.82 13.28 1.44
CA LYS A 126 2.75 13.41 0.31
C LYS A 126 3.73 12.24 0.21
N GLY A 127 4.06 11.59 1.33
CA GLY A 127 5.08 10.56 1.45
C GLY A 127 4.54 9.15 1.67
N PHE A 128 5.28 8.35 2.43
CA PHE A 128 4.95 6.96 2.74
C PHE A 128 3.81 6.82 3.76
N GLU A 129 3.49 7.88 4.51
CA GLU A 129 2.35 7.93 5.41
C GLU A 129 1.00 7.74 4.71
N ILE A 130 0.98 7.82 3.38
CA ILE A 130 -0.20 7.57 2.53
C ILE A 130 -0.85 6.20 2.79
N GLU A 131 -0.06 5.17 3.09
CA GLU A 131 -0.56 3.81 3.34
C GLU A 131 -1.37 3.76 4.65
N THR A 132 -0.92 4.49 5.66
CA THR A 132 -1.65 4.67 6.92
C THR A 132 -2.92 5.49 6.72
N GLU A 133 -2.83 6.59 5.97
CA GLU A 133 -3.98 7.45 5.65
C GLU A 133 -5.08 6.66 4.91
N MET A 134 -4.73 5.81 3.95
CA MET A 134 -5.67 4.91 3.27
C MET A 134 -6.40 3.99 4.25
N SER A 135 -5.68 3.45 5.23
CA SER A 135 -6.27 2.56 6.23
C SER A 135 -7.23 3.32 7.15
N ILE A 136 -6.85 4.49 7.61
CA ILE A 136 -7.69 5.35 8.45
C ILE A 136 -8.95 5.77 7.68
N HIS A 137 -8.82 6.20 6.43
CA HIS A 137 -9.95 6.58 5.59
C HIS A 137 -10.96 5.45 5.42
N ALA A 138 -10.48 4.23 5.11
CA ALA A 138 -11.35 3.06 4.97
C ALA A 138 -12.15 2.80 6.24
N ILE A 139 -11.52 2.92 7.41
CA ILE A 139 -12.16 2.70 8.70
C ILE A 139 -13.15 3.82 9.03
N ASP A 140 -12.75 5.09 8.88
CA ASP A 140 -13.59 6.27 9.17
C ASP A 140 -14.88 6.26 8.33
N LYS A 141 -14.79 5.78 7.10
CA LYS A 141 -15.92 5.69 6.18
C LYS A 141 -16.70 4.36 6.25
N ASN A 142 -16.39 3.51 7.24
CA ASN A 142 -16.98 2.17 7.36
C ASN A 142 -16.95 1.39 6.04
N MET A 143 -15.83 1.43 5.35
CA MET A 143 -15.61 0.72 4.12
C MET A 143 -15.32 -0.76 4.38
N PHE A 144 -15.74 -1.63 3.48
CA PHE A 144 -15.47 -3.06 3.59
C PHE A 144 -14.02 -3.36 3.22
N VAL A 145 -13.21 -3.80 4.21
CA VAL A 145 -11.80 -4.13 4.04
C VAL A 145 -11.57 -5.61 4.16
N GLU A 146 -10.89 -6.21 3.18
CA GLU A 146 -10.41 -7.59 3.22
C GLU A 146 -8.87 -7.65 3.26
N ASN A 147 -8.33 -8.79 3.71
CA ASN A 147 -6.89 -9.06 3.65
C ASN A 147 -6.63 -10.26 2.73
N VAL A 148 -5.52 -10.24 2.02
CA VAL A 148 -4.96 -11.35 1.26
C VAL A 148 -3.56 -11.62 1.78
N VAL A 149 -3.28 -12.83 2.23
CA VAL A 149 -1.91 -13.21 2.63
C VAL A 149 -1.06 -13.29 1.38
N ILE A 150 0.00 -12.47 1.34
CA ILE A 150 0.89 -12.39 0.19
C ILE A 150 2.29 -12.83 0.57
N THR A 151 3.01 -13.40 -0.40
CA THR A 151 4.45 -13.59 -0.28
C THR A 151 5.16 -12.25 -0.47
N TYR A 152 6.29 -12.10 0.20
CA TYR A 152 7.14 -10.91 0.10
C TYR A 152 8.57 -11.35 -0.18
N ARG A 153 9.21 -10.73 -1.17
CA ARG A 153 10.59 -11.02 -1.55
C ARG A 153 11.53 -9.97 -0.98
N ASP A 154 12.72 -10.38 -0.63
CA ASP A 154 13.77 -9.41 -0.33
C ASP A 154 14.12 -8.59 -1.56
N ARG A 155 14.51 -7.35 -1.35
CA ARG A 155 14.94 -6.47 -2.43
C ARG A 155 16.20 -7.05 -3.09
N PRO A 156 16.33 -6.87 -4.43
CA PRO A 156 17.58 -7.22 -5.12
C PRO A 156 18.80 -6.58 -4.46
N GLU A 157 19.93 -7.28 -4.47
CA GLU A 157 21.20 -6.75 -3.96
C GLU A 157 21.54 -5.40 -4.62
N GLY A 158 22.01 -4.45 -3.80
CA GLY A 158 22.31 -3.08 -4.25
C GLY A 158 21.12 -2.11 -4.25
N SER A 159 19.91 -2.57 -3.97
CA SER A 159 18.74 -1.70 -3.81
C SER A 159 18.70 -1.07 -2.41
N VAL A 160 18.55 0.25 -2.34
CA VAL A 160 18.47 1.00 -1.08
C VAL A 160 17.03 1.44 -0.83
N SER A 161 16.54 1.20 0.40
CA SER A 161 15.24 1.73 0.82
C SER A 161 15.30 3.26 0.93
N LYS A 162 14.34 3.93 0.30
CA LYS A 162 14.16 5.39 0.45
C LYS A 162 13.37 5.77 1.70
N LEU A 163 12.86 4.79 2.44
CA LEU A 163 12.11 5.00 3.68
C LEU A 163 13.08 5.29 4.82
N ASP A 164 12.93 6.45 5.45
CA ASP A 164 13.63 6.81 6.69
C ASP A 164 12.78 6.38 7.90
N THR A 165 13.30 5.42 8.66
CA THR A 165 12.55 4.77 9.76
C THR A 165 12.08 5.76 10.82
N TYR A 166 12.88 6.79 11.15
CA TYR A 166 12.53 7.75 12.20
C TYR A 166 11.64 8.88 11.68
N SER A 167 12.05 9.51 10.57
CA SER A 167 11.31 10.64 9.98
C SER A 167 9.94 10.21 9.47
N ASP A 168 9.87 9.13 8.71
CA ASP A 168 8.61 8.64 8.16
C ASP A 168 7.75 7.97 9.24
N GLY A 169 8.35 7.30 10.23
CA GLY A 169 7.64 6.79 11.40
C GLY A 169 6.94 7.90 12.20
N PHE A 170 7.59 9.06 12.37
CA PHE A 170 6.97 10.21 13.03
C PHE A 170 5.80 10.79 12.21
N LYS A 171 5.93 10.87 10.89
CA LYS A 171 4.84 11.31 10.01
C LYS A 171 3.63 10.37 10.11
N VAL A 172 3.88 9.06 10.11
CA VAL A 172 2.83 8.04 10.31
C VAL A 172 2.09 8.26 11.62
N LEU A 173 2.81 8.48 12.73
CA LEU A 173 2.18 8.76 14.04
C LEU A 173 1.37 10.06 14.03
N LYS A 174 1.81 11.07 13.28
CA LYS A 174 1.06 12.33 13.15
C LYS A 174 -0.20 12.21 12.30
N THR A 175 -0.28 11.20 11.46
CA THR A 175 -1.44 10.91 10.59
C THR A 175 -2.57 10.23 11.36
N ILE A 176 -2.25 9.55 12.48
CA ILE A 176 -3.21 8.93 13.41
C ILE A 176 -3.82 9.99 14.32
#